data_bc8645b1552de025c336fa495b670469
#
_entry.id   bc8645b1552de025c336fa495b670469
#
_cell.length_a   1.000
_cell.length_b   1.000
_cell.length_c   1.000
_cell.angle_alpha   90.00
_cell.angle_beta   90.00
_cell.angle_gamma   90.00
#
_symmetry.space_group_name_H-M   'P 1'
#
loop_
_entity.id
_entity.type
_entity.pdbx_description
1 polymer ?
#
loop_
_entity_poly.entity_id
_entity_poly.type
_entity_poly.pdbx_seq_one_letter_code
_entity_poly.pdbx_strand_id
1 'polypeptide(L)'
;RAMAITAQRLDERMPTQEFPVEMADLATTLNEMLRRLKEEFDRLSEFSSDLAHELRTPINNLMTQTQVTLSQPRSCGEYQDILASNAEEYQRLARMVADMLFLAKADHGLILPSTERIAVHDEAQALFDFYEALAEDKQVRLQLFGTAEITGDRLMLRRALSNLLSNAVRYTPAGEQVVVDIQGDVHGTTVDV
;
A
#
# COMPACT_ATOMS: atom_id res chain seq x y z
N ARG A 1 0.05 -30.76 30.04
CA ARG A 1 -0.48 -29.36 30.04
C ARG A 1 -0.14 -28.56 28.79
N ALA A 2 0.34 -29.19 27.71
CA ALA A 2 0.64 -28.51 26.44
C ALA A 2 -0.58 -28.33 25.50
N MET A 3 -1.81 -28.56 25.95
CA MET A 3 -2.96 -28.80 25.08
C MET A 3 -3.93 -27.63 24.91
N ALA A 4 -3.59 -26.40 25.19
CA ALA A 4 -4.52 -25.29 25.00
C ALA A 4 -3.86 -23.92 24.77
N ILE A 5 -2.88 -23.86 23.89
CA ILE A 5 -2.44 -22.56 23.37
C ILE A 5 -3.38 -22.21 22.22
N THR A 6 -4.45 -21.50 22.52
CA THR A 6 -5.27 -20.81 21.53
C THR A 6 -4.72 -19.42 21.30
N ALA A 7 -5.01 -18.77 20.15
CA ALA A 7 -4.58 -17.41 19.85
C ALA A 7 -4.88 -16.40 20.99
N GLN A 8 -5.89 -16.68 21.82
CA GLN A 8 -6.26 -15.88 22.99
C GLN A 8 -5.35 -16.07 24.22
N ARG A 9 -4.41 -17.02 24.20
CA ARG A 9 -3.50 -17.35 25.32
C ARG A 9 -2.02 -17.28 24.96
N LEU A 10 -1.68 -16.57 23.91
CA LEU A 10 -0.29 -16.33 23.51
C LEU A 10 0.48 -15.47 24.52
N ASP A 11 -0.20 -14.91 25.52
CA ASP A 11 0.40 -14.17 26.63
C ASP A 11 0.94 -15.06 27.75
N GLU A 12 0.53 -16.34 27.80
CA GLU A 12 1.03 -17.25 28.82
C GLU A 12 2.52 -17.56 28.57
N ARG A 13 3.36 -17.34 29.57
CA ARG A 13 4.79 -17.61 29.52
C ARG A 13 5.13 -18.83 30.40
N MET A 14 6.07 -19.63 29.94
CA MET A 14 6.61 -20.70 30.77
C MET A 14 7.49 -20.10 31.87
N PRO A 15 7.33 -20.55 33.14
CA PRO A 15 8.22 -20.12 34.20
C PRO A 15 9.66 -20.64 33.91
N THR A 16 10.65 -19.78 33.99
CA THR A 16 12.04 -20.11 33.71
C THR A 16 12.84 -20.36 34.99
N GLN A 17 12.31 -19.94 36.16
CA GLN A 17 13.03 -19.96 37.43
C GLN A 17 12.93 -21.28 38.22
N GLU A 18 12.03 -22.19 37.84
CA GLU A 18 11.74 -23.43 38.55
C GLU A 18 12.36 -24.68 37.91
N PHE A 19 13.10 -24.49 36.80
CA PHE A 19 13.63 -25.60 36.00
C PHE A 19 15.16 -25.74 36.10
N PRO A 20 15.72 -26.95 35.92
CA PRO A 20 17.14 -27.14 35.62
C PRO A 20 17.60 -26.27 34.45
N VAL A 21 18.91 -25.94 34.40
CA VAL A 21 19.47 -24.98 33.42
C VAL A 21 19.12 -25.35 31.99
N GLU A 22 19.17 -26.62 31.63
CA GLU A 22 18.86 -27.11 30.27
C GLU A 22 17.39 -26.93 29.91
N MET A 23 16.48 -27.02 30.88
CA MET A 23 15.07 -26.79 30.68
C MET A 23 14.71 -25.30 30.71
N ALA A 24 15.45 -24.49 31.45
CA ALA A 24 15.30 -23.04 31.48
C ALA A 24 15.64 -22.42 30.10
N ASP A 25 16.69 -22.89 29.43
CA ASP A 25 17.08 -22.46 28.09
C ASP A 25 15.99 -22.81 27.06
N LEU A 26 15.44 -24.03 27.15
CA LEU A 26 14.31 -24.43 26.27
C LEU A 26 13.07 -23.58 26.51
N ALA A 27 12.73 -23.32 27.79
CA ALA A 27 11.59 -22.47 28.14
C ALA A 27 11.77 -21.02 27.64
N THR A 28 13.01 -20.50 27.71
CA THR A 28 13.35 -19.17 27.18
C THR A 28 13.18 -19.11 25.67
N THR A 29 13.71 -20.10 24.95
CA THR A 29 13.57 -20.20 23.50
C THR A 29 12.12 -20.30 23.08
N LEU A 30 11.31 -21.08 23.78
CA LEU A 30 9.89 -21.22 23.51
C LEU A 30 9.11 -19.92 23.81
N ASN A 31 9.43 -19.25 24.91
CA ASN A 31 8.84 -17.95 25.23
C ASN A 31 9.16 -16.89 24.15
N GLU A 32 10.37 -16.91 23.60
CA GLU A 32 10.76 -16.05 22.48
C GLU A 32 9.95 -16.35 21.21
N MET A 33 9.75 -17.64 20.89
CA MET A 33 8.90 -18.04 19.76
C MET A 33 7.46 -17.61 19.96
N LEU A 34 6.90 -17.77 21.17
CA LEU A 34 5.54 -17.32 21.49
C LEU A 34 5.40 -15.80 21.40
N ARG A 35 6.43 -15.05 21.81
CA ARG A 35 6.46 -13.60 21.67
C ARG A 35 6.38 -13.19 20.18
N ARG A 36 7.24 -13.76 19.34
CA ARG A 36 7.26 -13.49 17.90
C ARG A 36 5.93 -13.86 17.25
N LEU A 37 5.38 -15.02 17.58
CA LEU A 37 4.10 -15.45 17.04
C LEU A 37 2.96 -14.51 17.44
N LYS A 38 2.97 -14.00 18.67
CA LYS A 38 2.00 -13.00 19.13
C LYS A 38 2.14 -11.70 18.34
N GLU A 39 3.36 -11.20 18.19
CA GLU A 39 3.63 -9.96 17.44
C GLU A 39 3.13 -10.05 15.99
N GLU A 40 3.36 -11.19 15.33
CA GLU A 40 2.87 -11.43 13.98
C GLU A 40 1.32 -11.55 13.94
N PHE A 41 0.72 -12.18 14.94
CA PHE A 41 -0.73 -12.27 15.03
C PHE A 41 -1.39 -10.91 15.29
N ASP A 42 -0.81 -10.11 16.18
CA ASP A 42 -1.30 -8.76 16.49
C ASP A 42 -1.21 -7.86 15.24
N ARG A 43 -0.08 -7.90 14.51
CA ARG A 43 0.08 -7.19 13.22
C ARG A 43 -0.96 -7.62 12.18
N LEU A 44 -1.19 -8.93 12.03
CA LEU A 44 -2.20 -9.44 11.10
C LEU A 44 -3.61 -9.00 11.47
N SER A 45 -3.92 -8.99 12.76
CA SER A 45 -5.22 -8.55 13.29
C SER A 45 -5.44 -7.05 13.04
N GLU A 46 -4.44 -6.22 13.33
CA GLU A 46 -4.45 -4.78 13.08
C GLU A 46 -4.63 -4.50 11.58
N PHE A 47 -3.79 -5.11 10.73
CA PHE A 47 -3.89 -5.00 9.28
C PHE A 47 -5.30 -5.38 8.76
N SER A 48 -5.86 -6.49 9.26
CA SER A 48 -7.21 -6.94 8.85
C SER A 48 -8.30 -5.97 9.28
N SER A 49 -8.17 -5.36 10.46
CA SER A 49 -9.09 -4.35 10.97
C SER A 49 -9.04 -3.08 10.12
N ASP A 50 -7.84 -2.58 9.83
CA ASP A 50 -7.63 -1.39 9.02
C ASP A 50 -8.17 -1.58 7.60
N LEU A 51 -7.90 -2.76 7.02
CA LEU A 51 -8.41 -3.16 5.71
C LEU A 51 -9.94 -3.13 5.67
N ALA A 52 -10.58 -3.69 6.71
CA ALA A 52 -12.04 -3.70 6.81
C ALA A 52 -12.62 -2.29 6.95
N HIS A 53 -11.94 -1.40 7.66
CA HIS A 53 -12.34 0.01 7.81
C HIS A 53 -12.19 0.79 6.51
N GLU A 54 -11.04 0.67 5.83
CA GLU A 54 -10.75 1.35 4.58
C GLU A 54 -11.66 0.91 3.42
N LEU A 55 -12.08 -0.37 3.39
CA LEU A 55 -13.03 -0.87 2.40
C LEU A 55 -14.48 -0.51 2.70
N ARG A 56 -14.86 -0.41 3.98
CA ARG A 56 -16.25 -0.15 4.37
C ARG A 56 -16.76 1.19 3.88
N THR A 57 -15.95 2.22 3.96
CA THR A 57 -16.32 3.60 3.58
C THR A 57 -16.70 3.73 2.12
N PRO A 58 -15.85 3.35 1.14
CA PRO A 58 -16.20 3.46 -0.28
C PRO A 58 -17.35 2.52 -0.67
N ILE A 59 -17.43 1.32 -0.07
CA ILE A 59 -18.56 0.40 -0.32
C ILE A 59 -19.88 1.02 0.15
N ASN A 60 -19.91 1.62 1.34
CA ASN A 60 -21.11 2.28 1.84
C ASN A 60 -21.49 3.50 0.98
N ASN A 61 -20.52 4.26 0.50
CA ASN A 61 -20.76 5.38 -0.41
C ASN A 61 -21.39 4.91 -1.72
N LEU A 62 -20.84 3.87 -2.35
CA LEU A 62 -21.38 3.26 -3.57
C LEU A 62 -22.80 2.72 -3.36
N MET A 63 -23.04 2.04 -2.23
CA MET A 63 -24.37 1.55 -1.88
C MET A 63 -25.37 2.70 -1.71
N THR A 64 -25.00 3.72 -0.95
CA THR A 64 -25.86 4.89 -0.71
C THR A 64 -26.16 5.61 -2.01
N GLN A 65 -25.16 5.88 -2.83
CA GLN A 65 -25.31 6.53 -4.12
C GLN A 65 -26.24 5.72 -5.06
N THR A 66 -26.04 4.41 -5.11
CA THR A 66 -26.90 3.50 -5.88
C THR A 66 -28.34 3.51 -5.38
N GLN A 67 -28.56 3.43 -4.05
CA GLN A 67 -29.90 3.46 -3.46
C GLN A 67 -30.62 4.80 -3.71
N VAL A 68 -29.89 5.90 -3.55
CA VAL A 68 -30.43 7.25 -3.84
C VAL A 68 -30.76 7.40 -5.33
N THR A 69 -29.94 6.83 -6.20
CA THR A 69 -30.17 6.85 -7.65
C THR A 69 -31.44 6.07 -8.04
N LEU A 70 -31.66 4.93 -7.38
CA LEU A 70 -32.83 4.08 -7.64
C LEU A 70 -34.12 4.58 -6.97
N SER A 71 -34.04 5.51 -6.02
CA SER A 71 -35.21 5.97 -5.24
C SER A 71 -36.18 6.81 -6.05
N GLN A 72 -35.74 7.40 -7.17
CA GLN A 72 -36.59 8.21 -8.06
C GLN A 72 -36.06 8.14 -9.49
N PRO A 73 -36.95 8.29 -10.52
CA PRO A 73 -36.53 8.36 -11.89
C PRO A 73 -35.60 9.54 -12.17
N ARG A 74 -34.58 9.33 -13.01
CA ARG A 74 -33.59 10.33 -13.41
C ARG A 74 -33.46 10.37 -14.91
N SER A 75 -32.87 11.43 -15.42
CA SER A 75 -32.53 11.53 -16.85
C SER A 75 -31.44 10.53 -17.24
N CYS A 76 -31.33 10.19 -18.50
CA CYS A 76 -30.29 9.31 -19.01
C CYS A 76 -28.87 9.86 -18.72
N GLY A 77 -28.70 11.20 -18.86
CA GLY A 77 -27.43 11.87 -18.54
C GLY A 77 -27.04 11.71 -17.06
N GLU A 78 -27.99 11.95 -16.13
CA GLU A 78 -27.72 11.76 -14.69
C GLU A 78 -27.33 10.31 -14.34
N TYR A 79 -27.96 9.32 -14.99
CA TYR A 79 -27.53 7.92 -14.81
C TYR A 79 -26.13 7.67 -15.35
N GLN A 80 -25.77 8.25 -16.50
CA GLN A 80 -24.43 8.12 -17.07
C GLN A 80 -23.37 8.73 -16.16
N ASP A 81 -23.59 9.92 -15.61
CA ASP A 81 -22.68 10.60 -14.71
C ASP A 81 -22.46 9.80 -13.41
N ILE A 82 -23.55 9.26 -12.85
CA ILE A 82 -23.46 8.44 -11.63
C ILE A 82 -22.73 7.13 -11.90
N LEU A 83 -22.99 6.48 -13.03
CA LEU A 83 -22.29 5.25 -13.40
C LEU A 83 -20.80 5.50 -13.66
N ALA A 84 -20.45 6.63 -14.29
CA ALA A 84 -19.05 7.03 -14.47
C ALA A 84 -18.34 7.23 -13.10
N SER A 85 -18.97 7.99 -12.20
CA SER A 85 -18.45 8.19 -10.85
C SER A 85 -18.29 6.87 -10.07
N ASN A 86 -19.28 5.97 -10.17
CA ASN A 86 -19.18 4.65 -9.55
C ASN A 86 -18.06 3.80 -10.16
N ALA A 87 -17.83 3.88 -11.46
CA ALA A 87 -16.74 3.17 -12.14
C ALA A 87 -15.36 3.64 -11.63
N GLU A 88 -15.17 4.93 -11.41
CA GLU A 88 -13.96 5.49 -10.82
C GLU A 88 -13.71 4.94 -9.39
N GLU A 89 -14.77 4.88 -8.58
CA GLU A 89 -14.64 4.36 -7.21
C GLU A 89 -14.39 2.85 -7.19
N TYR A 90 -14.97 2.07 -8.12
CA TYR A 90 -14.60 0.65 -8.29
C TYR A 90 -13.14 0.47 -8.70
N GLN A 91 -12.61 1.30 -9.59
CA GLN A 91 -11.19 1.28 -9.96
C GLN A 91 -10.29 1.62 -8.79
N ARG A 92 -10.69 2.58 -7.95
CA ARG A 92 -9.98 2.93 -6.72
C ARG A 92 -9.94 1.76 -5.74
N LEU A 93 -11.08 1.09 -5.52
CA LEU A 93 -11.16 -0.10 -4.69
C LEU A 93 -10.28 -1.25 -5.21
N ALA A 94 -10.29 -1.48 -6.52
CA ALA A 94 -9.47 -2.51 -7.14
C ALA A 94 -7.97 -2.23 -6.93
N ARG A 95 -7.52 -0.98 -7.07
CA ARG A 95 -6.13 -0.58 -6.77
C ARG A 95 -5.81 -0.81 -5.30
N MET A 96 -6.67 -0.38 -4.37
CA MET A 96 -6.48 -0.57 -2.93
C MET A 96 -6.30 -2.04 -2.57
N VAL A 97 -7.15 -2.94 -3.08
CA VAL A 97 -7.02 -4.39 -2.87
C VAL A 97 -5.70 -4.92 -3.44
N ALA A 98 -5.30 -4.48 -4.64
CA ALA A 98 -4.03 -4.88 -5.24
C ALA A 98 -2.81 -4.42 -4.41
N ASP A 99 -2.87 -3.21 -3.83
CA ASP A 99 -1.84 -2.68 -2.95
C ASP A 99 -1.73 -3.47 -1.63
N MET A 100 -2.86 -3.81 -1.03
CA MET A 100 -2.92 -4.62 0.18
C MET A 100 -2.37 -6.03 -0.03
N LEU A 101 -2.74 -6.69 -1.14
CA LEU A 101 -2.20 -8.00 -1.49
C LEU A 101 -0.69 -7.96 -1.76
N PHE A 102 -0.21 -6.86 -2.33
CA PHE A 102 1.22 -6.67 -2.54
C PHE A 102 1.96 -6.52 -1.20
N LEU A 103 1.47 -5.67 -0.29
CA LEU A 103 2.05 -5.50 1.04
C LEU A 103 2.10 -6.82 1.80
N ALA A 104 0.99 -7.55 1.84
CA ALA A 104 0.93 -8.85 2.49
C ALA A 104 1.95 -9.87 1.92
N LYS A 105 2.17 -9.87 0.60
CA LYS A 105 3.19 -10.72 -0.02
C LYS A 105 4.61 -10.26 0.29
N ALA A 106 4.84 -8.95 0.35
CA ALA A 106 6.14 -8.38 0.65
C ALA A 106 6.56 -8.70 2.10
N ASP A 107 5.67 -8.52 3.06
CA ASP A 107 5.92 -8.80 4.48
C ASP A 107 6.24 -10.29 4.73
N HIS A 108 5.65 -11.19 3.97
CA HIS A 108 5.93 -12.63 4.07
C HIS A 108 7.14 -13.10 3.24
N GLY A 109 7.88 -12.18 2.61
CA GLY A 109 9.04 -12.54 1.78
C GLY A 109 8.68 -13.38 0.55
N LEU A 110 7.41 -13.37 0.14
CA LEU A 110 6.92 -14.11 -1.02
C LEU A 110 7.18 -13.37 -2.34
N ILE A 111 7.58 -12.12 -2.26
CA ILE A 111 8.08 -11.37 -3.40
C ILE A 111 9.58 -11.55 -3.45
N LEU A 112 10.05 -12.28 -4.46
CA LEU A 112 11.47 -12.32 -4.83
C LEU A 112 11.73 -11.12 -5.74
N PRO A 113 12.40 -10.05 -5.25
CA PRO A 113 12.67 -8.89 -6.08
C PRO A 113 13.52 -9.31 -7.27
N SER A 114 13.13 -8.93 -8.47
CA SER A 114 14.01 -9.03 -9.63
C SER A 114 15.05 -7.94 -9.49
N THR A 115 16.35 -8.31 -9.52
CA THR A 115 17.43 -7.33 -9.42
C THR A 115 17.95 -7.02 -10.80
N GLU A 116 17.63 -5.82 -11.30
CA GLU A 116 18.11 -5.32 -12.59
C GLU A 116 18.63 -3.88 -12.45
N ARG A 117 19.40 -3.42 -13.43
CA ARG A 117 19.77 -2.00 -13.52
C ARG A 117 18.61 -1.22 -14.09
N ILE A 118 18.26 -0.12 -13.43
CA ILE A 118 17.11 0.70 -13.76
C ILE A 118 17.56 2.15 -13.88
N ALA A 119 17.33 2.75 -15.05
CA ALA A 119 17.44 4.18 -15.23
C ALA A 119 16.19 4.84 -14.63
N VAL A 120 16.34 5.46 -13.46
CA VAL A 120 15.21 6.03 -12.69
C VAL A 120 14.50 7.12 -13.49
N HIS A 121 15.25 7.93 -14.25
CA HIS A 121 14.70 8.97 -15.11
C HIS A 121 13.74 8.41 -16.16
N ASP A 122 14.10 7.31 -16.83
CA ASP A 122 13.27 6.72 -17.89
C ASP A 122 11.95 6.17 -17.32
N GLU A 123 12.00 5.58 -16.13
CA GLU A 123 10.78 5.11 -15.43
C GLU A 123 9.88 6.27 -14.98
N ALA A 124 10.48 7.35 -14.49
CA ALA A 124 9.75 8.55 -14.13
C ALA A 124 9.12 9.23 -15.35
N GLN A 125 9.87 9.32 -16.47
CA GLN A 125 9.36 9.88 -17.72
C GLN A 125 8.16 9.06 -18.26
N ALA A 126 8.26 7.74 -18.26
CA ALA A 126 7.16 6.88 -18.69
C ALA A 126 5.89 7.06 -17.83
N LEU A 127 6.06 7.39 -16.55
CA LEU A 127 4.94 7.72 -15.67
C LEU A 127 4.40 9.14 -15.95
N PHE A 128 5.26 10.10 -16.26
CA PHE A 128 4.84 11.45 -16.68
C PHE A 128 3.95 11.38 -17.91
N ASP A 129 4.39 10.66 -18.94
CA ASP A 129 3.60 10.46 -20.18
C ASP A 129 2.22 9.83 -19.88
N PHE A 130 2.16 8.93 -18.89
CA PHE A 130 0.90 8.33 -18.45
C PHE A 130 -0.02 9.30 -17.68
N TYR A 131 0.56 10.18 -16.84
CA TYR A 131 -0.21 11.13 -16.02
C TYR A 131 -0.44 12.48 -16.71
N GLU A 132 0.13 12.74 -17.89
CA GLU A 132 0.09 14.02 -18.59
C GLU A 132 -1.36 14.50 -18.80
N ALA A 133 -2.22 13.66 -19.37
CA ALA A 133 -3.62 14.00 -19.62
C ALA A 133 -4.39 14.35 -18.32
N LEU A 134 -4.12 13.66 -17.22
CA LEU A 134 -4.72 13.94 -15.93
C LEU A 134 -4.21 15.25 -15.33
N ALA A 135 -2.92 15.52 -15.48
CA ALA A 135 -2.29 16.74 -15.00
C ALA A 135 -2.78 17.97 -15.80
N GLU A 136 -2.93 17.84 -17.12
CA GLU A 136 -3.52 18.88 -18.00
C GLU A 136 -4.95 19.20 -17.61
N ASP A 137 -5.80 18.20 -17.42
CA ASP A 137 -7.20 18.37 -16.99
C ASP A 137 -7.28 19.13 -15.66
N LYS A 138 -6.33 18.89 -14.75
CA LYS A 138 -6.21 19.60 -13.48
C LYS A 138 -5.44 20.90 -13.54
N GLN A 139 -4.90 21.28 -14.71
CA GLN A 139 -4.05 22.45 -14.88
C GLN A 139 -2.79 22.42 -13.99
N VAL A 140 -2.23 21.25 -13.74
CA VAL A 140 -0.99 21.02 -13.00
C VAL A 140 0.14 20.75 -13.99
N ARG A 141 1.28 21.40 -13.80
CA ARG A 141 2.46 21.19 -14.64
C ARG A 141 3.36 20.12 -14.02
N LEU A 142 3.83 19.17 -14.84
CA LEU A 142 4.79 18.16 -14.42
C LEU A 142 6.21 18.58 -14.87
N GLN A 143 7.20 18.46 -13.97
CA GLN A 143 8.60 18.72 -14.27
C GLN A 143 9.47 17.60 -13.70
N LEU A 144 10.42 17.10 -14.51
CA LEU A 144 11.34 16.04 -14.14
C LEU A 144 12.78 16.55 -14.27
N PHE A 145 13.55 16.39 -13.19
CA PHE A 145 14.95 16.78 -13.14
C PHE A 145 15.83 15.62 -12.67
N GLY A 146 17.11 15.69 -13.08
CA GLY A 146 18.12 14.77 -12.64
C GLY A 146 18.07 13.40 -13.33
N THR A 147 19.10 12.60 -13.06
CA THR A 147 19.23 11.22 -13.55
C THR A 147 19.98 10.38 -12.53
N ALA A 148 19.58 9.13 -12.37
CA ALA A 148 20.32 8.16 -11.58
C ALA A 148 20.07 6.74 -12.11
N GLU A 149 21.02 5.85 -11.86
CA GLU A 149 20.83 4.41 -12.06
C GLU A 149 20.80 3.72 -10.70
N ILE A 150 19.86 2.82 -10.53
CA ILE A 150 19.78 1.96 -9.34
C ILE A 150 19.80 0.49 -9.75
N THR A 151 20.15 -0.36 -8.78
CA THR A 151 19.99 -1.81 -8.93
C THR A 151 18.86 -2.25 -8.00
N GLY A 152 17.77 -2.78 -8.57
CA GLY A 152 16.59 -3.12 -7.81
C GLY A 152 15.48 -3.73 -8.66
N ASP A 153 14.29 -3.81 -8.10
CA ASP A 153 13.11 -4.30 -8.80
C ASP A 153 12.36 -3.14 -9.48
N ARG A 154 12.30 -3.19 -10.82
CA ARG A 154 11.65 -2.18 -11.65
C ARG A 154 10.17 -2.01 -11.32
N LEU A 155 9.46 -3.11 -11.06
CA LEU A 155 8.03 -3.06 -10.75
C LEU A 155 7.78 -2.37 -9.41
N MET A 156 8.61 -2.65 -8.41
CA MET A 156 8.54 -1.99 -7.11
C MET A 156 8.83 -0.49 -7.20
N LEU A 157 9.91 -0.12 -7.92
CA LEU A 157 10.24 1.29 -8.16
C LEU A 157 9.09 2.01 -8.86
N ARG A 158 8.61 1.45 -9.97
CA ARG A 158 7.51 2.03 -10.75
C ARG A 158 6.24 2.22 -9.94
N ARG A 159 5.94 1.27 -9.06
CA ARG A 159 4.78 1.35 -8.15
C ARG A 159 4.96 2.46 -7.11
N ALA A 160 6.15 2.58 -6.51
CA ALA A 160 6.44 3.64 -5.56
C ALA A 160 6.33 5.03 -6.21
N LEU A 161 6.98 5.23 -7.36
CA LEU A 161 6.91 6.47 -8.13
C LEU A 161 5.48 6.81 -8.57
N SER A 162 4.73 5.82 -9.05
CA SER A 162 3.32 6.00 -9.45
C SER A 162 2.44 6.43 -8.29
N ASN A 163 2.63 5.87 -7.09
CA ASN A 163 1.89 6.26 -5.90
C ASN A 163 2.20 7.70 -5.48
N LEU A 164 3.48 8.08 -5.47
CA LEU A 164 3.89 9.45 -5.12
C LEU A 164 3.36 10.46 -6.14
N LEU A 165 3.55 10.19 -7.43
CA LEU A 165 3.12 11.07 -8.52
C LEU A 165 1.59 11.21 -8.57
N SER A 166 0.85 10.12 -8.42
CA SER A 166 -0.61 10.12 -8.33
C SER A 166 -1.11 10.99 -7.18
N ASN A 167 -0.47 10.89 -6.01
CA ASN A 167 -0.81 11.71 -4.86
C ASN A 167 -0.46 13.17 -5.12
N ALA A 168 0.73 13.46 -5.64
CA ALA A 168 1.16 14.81 -5.95
C ALA A 168 0.19 15.48 -6.93
N VAL A 169 -0.12 14.87 -8.08
CA VAL A 169 -1.09 15.40 -9.05
C VAL A 169 -2.49 15.58 -8.45
N ARG A 170 -2.89 14.68 -7.54
CA ARG A 170 -4.21 14.75 -6.91
C ARG A 170 -4.37 15.92 -5.95
N TYR A 171 -3.33 16.22 -5.16
CA TYR A 171 -3.40 17.22 -4.08
C TYR A 171 -2.82 18.57 -4.44
N THR A 172 -2.13 18.70 -5.57
CA THR A 172 -1.62 19.98 -6.06
C THR A 172 -2.76 20.84 -6.60
N PRO A 173 -2.87 22.10 -6.17
CA PRO A 173 -3.84 23.05 -6.69
C PRO A 173 -3.65 23.34 -8.18
N ALA A 174 -4.75 23.73 -8.86
CA ALA A 174 -4.70 24.14 -10.26
C ALA A 174 -3.78 25.37 -10.45
N GLY A 175 -2.98 25.35 -11.48
CA GLY A 175 -1.99 26.40 -11.81
C GLY A 175 -0.60 26.19 -11.21
N GLU A 176 -0.45 25.27 -10.27
CA GLU A 176 0.82 24.92 -9.65
C GLU A 176 1.57 23.81 -10.42
N GLN A 177 2.69 23.35 -9.88
CA GLN A 177 3.53 22.35 -10.50
C GLN A 177 3.90 21.22 -9.53
N VAL A 178 4.04 20.01 -10.08
CA VAL A 178 4.66 18.86 -9.43
C VAL A 178 6.05 18.70 -10.01
N VAL A 179 7.05 18.65 -9.14
CA VAL A 179 8.45 18.51 -9.51
C VAL A 179 8.95 17.17 -9.01
N VAL A 180 9.53 16.37 -9.89
CA VAL A 180 10.27 15.16 -9.51
C VAL A 180 11.76 15.45 -9.72
N ASP A 181 12.53 15.42 -8.63
CA ASP A 181 13.97 15.63 -8.63
C ASP A 181 14.71 14.34 -8.25
N ILE A 182 15.56 13.87 -9.17
CA ILE A 182 16.31 12.62 -9.02
C ILE A 182 17.77 12.97 -8.74
N GLN A 183 18.23 12.65 -7.53
CA GLN A 183 19.60 12.88 -7.10
C GLN A 183 20.28 11.54 -6.80
N GLY A 184 21.38 11.24 -7.49
CA GLY A 184 22.21 10.07 -7.25
C GLY A 184 23.58 10.47 -6.71
N ASP A 185 24.01 9.80 -5.63
CA ASP A 185 25.37 9.92 -5.10
C ASP A 185 26.01 8.54 -4.87
N VAL A 186 27.26 8.53 -4.32
CA VAL A 186 27.98 7.28 -4.00
C VAL A 186 27.33 6.44 -2.87
N HIS A 187 26.36 7.00 -2.16
CA HIS A 187 25.70 6.36 -1.02
C HIS A 187 24.27 5.90 -1.35
N GLY A 188 23.67 6.42 -2.43
CA GLY A 188 22.32 6.04 -2.83
C GLY A 188 21.68 6.98 -3.84
N THR A 189 20.42 6.74 -4.12
CA THR A 189 19.59 7.59 -4.99
C THR A 189 18.38 8.07 -4.19
N THR A 190 18.18 9.39 -4.21
CA THR A 190 17.00 10.03 -3.62
C THR A 190 16.09 10.53 -4.74
N VAL A 191 14.80 10.33 -4.57
CA VAL A 191 13.77 10.85 -5.47
C VAL A 191 12.78 11.66 -4.63
N ASP A 192 12.73 12.96 -4.86
CA ASP A 192 11.79 13.88 -4.23
C ASP A 192 10.63 14.18 -5.19
N VAL A 193 9.40 14.20 -4.65
CA VAL A 193 8.18 14.46 -5.43
C VAL A 193 7.29 15.50 -4.76
#